data_d071585d466f817e53b9f2721560a30f
#
_entry.id   d071585d466f817e53b9f2721560a30f
#
_cell.length_a   1.000
_cell.length_b   1.000
_cell.length_c   1.000
_cell.angle_alpha   90.00
_cell.angle_beta   90.00
_cell.angle_gamma   90.00
#
_symmetry.space_group_name_H-M   'P 1'
#
loop_
_entity.id
_entity.type
_entity.pdbx_description
1 polymer ?
#
loop_
_entity_poly.entity_id
_entity_poly.type
_entity_poly.pdbx_seq_one_letter_code
_entity_poly.pdbx_strand_id
1 'polypeptide(L)'
;MNFFQAIKNPTYRNFFIIGLIFIYAALRLTGYVDYVADNRTGVQLYDPIIAMLPPVADYSPHIFFCTYGIIIAMVLYGVFREPMVLVQYCYGLAFIKIVRCFTIWNIPLEPPVGIIRLRDVLIESVTPHGISTAKDLFFSGHAATTMFAALLIVHPTMRKAGIMVAFFVAFLILNQRVHYSIDILGGWLMAFICYQVVQYAPPILNPQMAKLETQQQEGI
;
A
#
# COMPACT_ATOMS: atom_id res chain seq x y z
N MET A 1 -5.57 -18.30 16.51
CA MET A 1 -7.00 -17.88 16.40
C MET A 1 -7.22 -17.47 14.95
N ASN A 2 -8.31 -17.88 14.32
CA ASN A 2 -8.65 -17.43 12.97
C ASN A 2 -9.62 -16.23 13.00
N PHE A 3 -9.85 -15.60 11.83
CA PHE A 3 -10.74 -14.43 11.70
C PHE A 3 -12.16 -14.71 12.24
N PHE A 4 -12.73 -15.87 11.95
CA PHE A 4 -14.09 -16.21 12.37
C PHE A 4 -14.25 -16.35 13.89
N GLN A 5 -13.17 -16.63 14.58
CA GLN A 5 -13.12 -16.61 16.05
C GLN A 5 -12.89 -15.18 16.56
N ALA A 6 -11.98 -14.44 15.93
CA ALA A 6 -11.65 -13.07 16.31
C ALA A 6 -12.84 -12.12 16.19
N ILE A 7 -13.63 -12.21 15.11
CA ILE A 7 -14.78 -11.31 14.85
C ILE A 7 -15.91 -11.45 15.88
N LYS A 8 -15.93 -12.54 16.65
CA LYS A 8 -16.85 -12.72 17.77
C LYS A 8 -16.52 -11.83 18.96
N ASN A 9 -15.25 -11.40 19.09
CA ASN A 9 -14.83 -10.45 20.10
C ASN A 9 -15.30 -9.04 19.69
N PRO A 10 -16.13 -8.36 20.50
CA PRO A 10 -16.67 -7.03 20.15
C PRO A 10 -15.59 -5.98 19.91
N THR A 11 -14.50 -6.02 20.69
CA THR A 11 -13.38 -5.09 20.56
C THR A 11 -12.71 -5.24 19.19
N TYR A 12 -12.30 -6.47 18.84
CA TYR A 12 -11.70 -6.74 17.52
C TYR A 12 -12.63 -6.33 16.38
N ARG A 13 -13.91 -6.73 16.47
CA ARG A 13 -14.91 -6.42 15.45
C ARG A 13 -15.08 -4.92 15.25
N ASN A 14 -15.18 -4.15 16.34
CA ASN A 14 -15.33 -2.70 16.25
C ASN A 14 -14.10 -2.05 15.62
N PHE A 15 -12.88 -2.43 16.02
CA PHE A 15 -11.67 -1.93 15.40
C PHE A 15 -11.58 -2.29 13.92
N PHE A 16 -11.94 -3.51 13.55
CA PHE A 16 -11.93 -3.93 12.16
C PHE A 16 -12.93 -3.14 11.31
N ILE A 17 -14.18 -2.95 11.79
CA ILE A 17 -15.20 -2.15 11.10
C ILE A 17 -14.76 -0.68 10.97
N ILE A 18 -14.25 -0.07 12.04
CA ILE A 18 -13.73 1.29 11.99
C ILE A 18 -12.57 1.39 11.00
N GLY A 19 -11.66 0.42 10.98
CA GLY A 19 -10.57 0.35 10.01
C GLY A 19 -11.06 0.29 8.56
N LEU A 20 -12.13 -0.47 8.28
CA LEU A 20 -12.76 -0.51 6.95
C LEU A 20 -13.38 0.84 6.56
N ILE A 21 -13.98 1.56 7.50
CA ILE A 21 -14.51 2.91 7.26
C ILE A 21 -13.37 3.88 6.95
N PHE A 22 -12.27 3.82 7.71
CA PHE A 22 -11.11 4.68 7.48
C PHE A 22 -10.45 4.42 6.12
N ILE A 23 -10.27 3.15 5.74
CA ILE A 23 -9.69 2.84 4.41
C ILE A 23 -10.61 3.31 3.29
N TYR A 24 -11.93 3.13 3.43
CA TYR A 24 -12.90 3.63 2.46
C TYR A 24 -12.82 5.16 2.31
N ALA A 25 -12.84 5.90 3.43
CA ALA A 25 -12.72 7.35 3.42
C ALA A 25 -11.39 7.81 2.79
N ALA A 26 -10.28 7.15 3.13
CA ALA A 26 -8.97 7.46 2.57
C ALA A 26 -8.91 7.19 1.05
N LEU A 27 -9.53 6.11 0.56
CA LEU A 27 -9.62 5.82 -0.87
C LEU A 27 -10.46 6.87 -1.62
N ARG A 28 -11.57 7.33 -1.03
CA ARG A 28 -12.38 8.42 -1.61
C ARG A 28 -11.60 9.73 -1.69
N LEU A 29 -10.87 10.06 -0.63
CA LEU A 29 -9.98 11.24 -0.61
C LEU A 29 -8.89 11.12 -1.67
N THR A 30 -8.25 9.95 -1.80
CA THR A 30 -7.23 9.70 -2.83
C THR A 30 -7.77 9.96 -4.22
N GLY A 31 -8.93 9.41 -4.58
CA GLY A 31 -9.53 9.62 -5.89
C GLY A 31 -9.82 11.10 -6.19
N TYR A 32 -10.23 11.88 -5.20
CA TYR A 32 -10.42 13.33 -5.34
C TYR A 32 -9.09 14.06 -5.57
N VAL A 33 -8.07 13.75 -4.75
CA VAL A 33 -6.75 14.39 -4.86
C VAL A 33 -6.08 14.05 -6.19
N ASP A 34 -6.16 12.80 -6.62
CA ASP A 34 -5.60 12.34 -7.90
C ASP A 34 -6.28 13.05 -9.09
N TYR A 35 -7.61 13.22 -9.06
CA TYR A 35 -8.33 14.01 -10.06
C TYR A 35 -7.88 15.46 -10.11
N VAL A 36 -7.69 16.11 -8.95
CA VAL A 36 -7.19 17.49 -8.89
C VAL A 36 -5.75 17.57 -9.37
N ALA A 37 -4.91 16.59 -9.04
CA ALA A 37 -3.51 16.53 -9.44
C ALA A 37 -3.34 16.47 -10.96
N ASP A 38 -4.15 15.67 -11.66
CA ASP A 38 -4.10 15.55 -13.13
C ASP A 38 -4.40 16.88 -13.86
N ASN A 39 -5.15 17.77 -13.22
CA ASN A 39 -5.52 19.07 -13.78
C ASN A 39 -4.54 20.21 -13.43
N ARG A 40 -3.43 19.91 -12.71
CA ARG A 40 -2.43 20.92 -12.34
C ARG A 40 -1.19 20.78 -13.20
N THR A 41 -0.46 21.89 -13.36
CA THR A 41 0.90 21.89 -13.88
C THR A 41 1.86 21.50 -12.76
N GLY A 42 2.86 20.70 -13.09
CA GLY A 42 3.89 20.23 -12.16
C GLY A 42 5.30 20.44 -12.70
N VAL A 43 6.28 19.96 -11.92
CA VAL A 43 7.68 20.00 -12.31
C VAL A 43 8.08 18.63 -12.85
N GLN A 44 8.73 18.63 -14.03
CA GLN A 44 9.31 17.43 -14.59
C GLN A 44 10.70 17.19 -14.00
N LEU A 45 10.92 15.98 -13.46
CA LEU A 45 12.21 15.62 -12.90
C LEU A 45 13.06 14.86 -13.93
N TYR A 46 14.38 15.01 -13.84
CA TYR A 46 15.31 14.13 -14.50
C TYR A 46 15.64 12.95 -13.59
N ASP A 47 15.47 11.73 -14.09
CA ASP A 47 15.76 10.50 -13.34
C ASP A 47 16.80 9.65 -14.10
N PRO A 48 18.05 9.57 -13.60
CA PRO A 48 19.10 8.82 -14.27
C PRO A 48 18.85 7.31 -14.24
N ILE A 49 18.10 6.78 -13.28
CA ILE A 49 17.78 5.36 -13.20
C ILE A 49 16.83 4.98 -14.34
N ILE A 50 15.78 5.77 -14.55
CA ILE A 50 14.85 5.54 -15.67
C ILE A 50 15.57 5.61 -17.02
N ALA A 51 16.57 6.49 -17.15
CA ALA A 51 17.34 6.63 -18.38
C ALA A 51 18.18 5.37 -18.72
N MET A 52 18.49 4.53 -17.73
CA MET A 52 19.25 3.28 -17.89
C MET A 52 18.35 2.06 -18.13
N LEU A 53 17.03 2.18 -17.98
CA LEU A 53 16.12 1.06 -18.13
C LEU A 53 15.87 0.73 -19.61
N PRO A 54 15.43 -0.52 -19.89
CA PRO A 54 15.05 -0.97 -21.24
C PRO A 54 13.97 -0.08 -21.87
N PRO A 55 13.70 -0.24 -23.16
CA PRO A 55 12.59 0.44 -23.84
C PRO A 55 11.27 0.23 -23.09
N VAL A 56 10.47 1.29 -23.06
CA VAL A 56 9.18 1.29 -22.34
C VAL A 56 8.22 0.28 -22.95
N ALA A 57 7.56 -0.49 -22.08
CA ALA A 57 6.50 -1.43 -22.47
C ALA A 57 5.33 -1.35 -21.48
N ASP A 58 4.15 -1.79 -21.89
CA ASP A 58 2.98 -1.86 -21.01
C ASP A 58 3.03 -3.11 -20.14
N TYR A 59 3.31 -2.91 -18.87
CA TYR A 59 3.33 -3.95 -17.84
C TYR A 59 2.10 -3.89 -16.92
N SER A 60 1.08 -3.09 -17.23
CA SER A 60 -0.12 -2.92 -16.38
C SER A 60 -0.71 -4.26 -15.89
N PRO A 61 -0.94 -5.28 -16.76
CA PRO A 61 -1.49 -6.55 -16.28
C PRO A 61 -0.61 -7.26 -15.25
N HIS A 62 0.72 -7.20 -15.43
CA HIS A 62 1.67 -7.83 -14.51
C HIS A 62 1.75 -7.09 -13.18
N ILE A 63 1.77 -5.75 -13.22
CA ILE A 63 1.78 -4.89 -12.04
C ILE A 63 0.55 -5.17 -11.17
N PHE A 64 -0.64 -5.18 -11.79
CA PHE A 64 -1.88 -5.42 -11.05
C PHE A 64 -2.00 -6.86 -10.57
N PHE A 65 -1.62 -7.84 -11.40
CA PHE A 65 -1.59 -9.24 -10.96
C PHE A 65 -0.72 -9.44 -9.71
N CYS A 66 0.49 -8.88 -9.70
CA CYS A 66 1.39 -8.96 -8.57
C CYS A 66 0.86 -8.18 -7.35
N THR A 67 0.34 -6.97 -7.57
CA THR A 67 -0.19 -6.12 -6.51
C THR A 67 -1.40 -6.77 -5.83
N TYR A 68 -2.37 -7.24 -6.60
CA TYR A 68 -3.53 -7.94 -6.04
C TYR A 68 -3.15 -9.30 -5.46
N GLY A 69 -2.23 -10.01 -6.10
CA GLY A 69 -1.73 -11.29 -5.61
C GLY A 69 -1.16 -11.21 -4.20
N ILE A 70 -0.32 -10.21 -3.92
CA ILE A 70 0.26 -10.03 -2.58
C ILE A 70 -0.78 -9.56 -1.56
N ILE A 71 -1.72 -8.69 -1.97
CA ILE A 71 -2.82 -8.25 -1.08
C ILE A 71 -3.70 -9.45 -0.73
N ILE A 72 -4.09 -10.26 -1.71
CA ILE A 72 -4.89 -11.48 -1.48
C ILE A 72 -4.13 -12.46 -0.58
N ALA A 73 -2.85 -12.69 -0.83
CA ALA A 73 -2.03 -13.57 0.02
C ALA A 73 -1.98 -13.08 1.47
N MET A 74 -1.80 -11.77 1.68
CA MET A 74 -1.82 -11.15 3.00
C MET A 74 -3.21 -11.27 3.66
N VAL A 75 -4.30 -11.02 2.91
CA VAL A 75 -5.67 -11.17 3.42
C VAL A 75 -5.96 -12.61 3.81
N LEU A 76 -5.62 -13.59 2.97
CA LEU A 76 -5.79 -15.01 3.28
C LEU A 76 -4.95 -15.41 4.51
N TYR A 77 -3.71 -14.90 4.59
CA TYR A 77 -2.89 -15.10 5.78
C TYR A 77 -3.56 -14.53 7.03
N GLY A 78 -4.11 -13.31 6.96
CA GLY A 78 -4.86 -12.69 8.05
C GLY A 78 -6.10 -13.48 8.45
N VAL A 79 -6.89 -13.94 7.47
CA VAL A 79 -8.12 -14.72 7.75
C VAL A 79 -7.82 -16.06 8.44
N PHE A 80 -6.82 -16.79 7.97
CA PHE A 80 -6.60 -18.16 8.42
C PHE A 80 -5.57 -18.31 9.55
N ARG A 81 -4.63 -17.34 9.69
CA ARG A 81 -3.50 -17.47 10.61
C ARG A 81 -3.41 -16.35 11.64
N GLU A 82 -3.53 -15.09 11.23
CA GLU A 82 -3.23 -13.94 12.09
C GLU A 82 -4.21 -12.78 11.83
N PRO A 83 -5.42 -12.80 12.46
CA PRO A 83 -6.49 -11.84 12.19
C PRO A 83 -6.09 -10.37 12.39
N MET A 84 -5.15 -10.10 13.30
CA MET A 84 -4.72 -8.73 13.58
C MET A 84 -4.04 -8.06 12.39
N VAL A 85 -3.44 -8.84 11.48
CA VAL A 85 -2.88 -8.34 10.22
C VAL A 85 -3.93 -7.58 9.39
N LEU A 86 -5.19 -8.03 9.43
CA LEU A 86 -6.28 -7.36 8.70
C LEU A 86 -6.58 -5.97 9.29
N VAL A 87 -6.63 -5.86 10.62
CA VAL A 87 -6.82 -4.57 11.30
C VAL A 87 -5.62 -3.65 11.01
N GLN A 88 -4.40 -4.14 11.21
CA GLN A 88 -3.18 -3.40 10.93
C GLN A 88 -3.13 -2.92 9.49
N TYR A 89 -3.54 -3.76 8.53
CA TYR A 89 -3.59 -3.39 7.12
C TYR A 89 -4.58 -2.26 6.87
N CYS A 90 -5.79 -2.32 7.43
CA CYS A 90 -6.80 -1.29 7.22
C CYS A 90 -6.33 0.09 7.72
N TYR A 91 -5.82 0.17 8.95
CA TYR A 91 -5.34 1.44 9.52
C TYR A 91 -4.07 1.92 8.83
N GLY A 92 -3.13 1.03 8.59
CA GLY A 92 -1.87 1.38 7.95
C GLY A 92 -2.05 1.83 6.51
N LEU A 93 -2.89 1.14 5.73
CA LEU A 93 -3.16 1.56 4.36
C LEU A 93 -3.92 2.90 4.33
N ALA A 94 -4.89 3.12 5.23
CA ALA A 94 -5.56 4.40 5.33
C ALA A 94 -4.57 5.54 5.64
N PHE A 95 -3.63 5.31 6.56
CA PHE A 95 -2.60 6.27 6.89
C PHE A 95 -1.66 6.55 5.70
N ILE A 96 -1.18 5.50 5.00
CA ILE A 96 -0.37 5.64 3.78
C ILE A 96 -1.11 6.50 2.75
N LYS A 97 -2.39 6.25 2.51
CA LYS A 97 -3.21 7.00 1.54
C LYS A 97 -3.39 8.46 1.93
N ILE A 98 -3.62 8.76 3.21
CA ILE A 98 -3.76 10.14 3.70
C ILE A 98 -2.45 10.92 3.55
N VAL A 99 -1.32 10.32 3.96
CA VAL A 99 0.00 10.97 3.79
C VAL A 99 0.31 11.18 2.32
N ARG A 100 -0.02 10.19 1.46
CA ARG A 100 0.14 10.30 0.01
C ARG A 100 -0.71 11.45 -0.56
N CYS A 101 -1.94 11.62 -0.14
CA CYS A 101 -2.76 12.76 -0.54
C CYS A 101 -2.08 14.09 -0.19
N PHE A 102 -1.50 14.19 1.02
CA PHE A 102 -0.77 15.37 1.43
C PHE A 102 0.47 15.63 0.58
N THR A 103 1.25 14.59 0.27
CA THR A 103 2.46 14.75 -0.55
C THR A 103 2.12 15.10 -2.00
N ILE A 104 1.15 14.45 -2.63
CA ILE A 104 0.69 14.79 -3.99
C ILE A 104 0.18 16.23 -4.05
N TRP A 105 -0.55 16.68 -3.02
CA TRP A 105 -1.07 18.05 -2.98
C TRP A 105 0.05 19.09 -2.94
N ASN A 106 1.12 18.84 -2.18
CA ASN A 106 2.20 19.81 -1.96
C ASN A 106 3.37 19.70 -2.96
N ILE A 107 3.51 18.55 -3.64
CA ILE A 107 4.61 18.27 -4.56
C ILE A 107 4.04 17.95 -5.95
N PRO A 108 3.61 18.98 -6.71
CA PRO A 108 3.08 18.76 -8.05
C PRO A 108 4.21 18.37 -9.02
N LEU A 109 4.15 17.14 -9.53
CA LEU A 109 5.10 16.62 -10.50
C LEU A 109 4.41 16.32 -11.83
N GLU A 110 5.16 16.49 -12.93
CA GLU A 110 4.81 15.95 -14.23
C GLU A 110 5.36 14.52 -14.35
N PRO A 111 4.67 13.62 -15.07
CA PRO A 111 5.13 12.25 -15.22
C PRO A 111 6.44 12.16 -16.03
N PRO A 112 7.23 11.10 -15.85
CA PRO A 112 8.41 10.84 -16.66
C PRO A 112 8.10 10.86 -18.17
N VAL A 113 9.05 11.34 -18.96
CA VAL A 113 8.91 11.38 -20.43
C VAL A 113 8.68 9.99 -21.00
N GLY A 114 7.65 9.83 -21.82
CA GLY A 114 7.31 8.58 -22.45
C GLY A 114 6.54 7.60 -21.53
N ILE A 115 5.86 8.10 -20.51
CA ILE A 115 4.97 7.33 -19.66
C ILE A 115 3.97 6.49 -20.47
N ILE A 116 3.77 5.24 -20.09
CA ILE A 116 2.60 4.45 -20.44
C ILE A 116 1.71 4.39 -19.20
N ARG A 117 0.53 5.02 -19.28
CA ARG A 117 -0.39 5.10 -18.13
C ARG A 117 -0.80 3.70 -17.65
N LEU A 118 -0.84 3.52 -16.35
CA LEU A 118 -1.36 2.28 -15.75
C LEU A 118 -2.86 2.14 -16.05
N ARG A 119 -3.24 0.95 -16.52
CA ARG A 119 -4.62 0.58 -16.79
C ARG A 119 -5.04 -0.54 -15.85
N ASP A 120 -5.83 -0.19 -14.85
CA ASP A 120 -6.43 -1.16 -13.93
C ASP A 120 -7.74 -1.67 -14.48
N VAL A 121 -7.70 -2.80 -15.16
CA VAL A 121 -8.86 -3.42 -15.80
C VAL A 121 -10.01 -3.69 -14.80
N LEU A 122 -9.68 -3.98 -13.53
CA LEU A 122 -10.69 -4.21 -12.49
C LEU A 122 -11.38 -2.92 -12.07
N ILE A 123 -10.62 -1.86 -11.83
CA ILE A 123 -11.18 -0.56 -11.46
C ILE A 123 -11.89 0.06 -12.65
N GLU A 124 -11.33 0.01 -13.85
CA GLU A 124 -11.97 0.49 -15.08
C GLU A 124 -13.32 -0.16 -15.32
N SER A 125 -13.49 -1.45 -14.97
CA SER A 125 -14.76 -2.17 -15.15
C SER A 125 -15.87 -1.74 -14.19
N VAL A 126 -15.54 -1.14 -13.05
CA VAL A 126 -16.50 -0.75 -12.00
C VAL A 126 -16.63 0.76 -11.81
N THR A 127 -15.78 1.55 -12.46
CA THR A 127 -15.86 3.02 -12.42
C THR A 127 -16.31 3.58 -13.77
N PRO A 128 -17.41 4.37 -13.82
CA PRO A 128 -17.99 4.88 -15.08
C PRO A 128 -17.06 5.77 -15.91
N HIS A 129 -15.95 6.22 -15.35
CA HIS A 129 -14.98 7.10 -15.99
C HIS A 129 -13.55 6.67 -15.67
N GLY A 130 -13.20 5.42 -15.95
CA GLY A 130 -11.88 4.84 -15.68
C GLY A 130 -10.76 5.89 -15.55
N ILE A 131 -10.52 6.38 -14.33
CA ILE A 131 -9.58 7.47 -14.09
C ILE A 131 -8.19 6.88 -14.05
N SER A 132 -7.56 6.77 -15.22
CA SER A 132 -6.11 6.54 -15.29
C SER A 132 -5.41 7.87 -15.03
N THR A 133 -5.05 8.12 -13.77
CA THR A 133 -4.28 9.30 -13.38
C THR A 133 -2.81 9.14 -13.78
N ALA A 134 -2.15 10.26 -14.11
CA ALA A 134 -0.75 10.28 -14.50
C ALA A 134 0.12 11.15 -13.59
N LYS A 135 -0.50 12.04 -12.81
CA LYS A 135 0.22 13.02 -11.97
C LYS A 135 0.11 12.71 -10.47
N ASP A 136 -0.35 11.52 -10.14
CA ASP A 136 -0.42 11.01 -8.77
C ASP A 136 0.93 10.42 -8.31
N LEU A 137 2.02 11.21 -8.41
CA LEU A 137 3.40 10.72 -8.42
C LEU A 137 3.99 10.51 -7.03
N PHE A 138 4.28 11.56 -6.28
CA PHE A 138 5.03 11.40 -5.03
C PHE A 138 4.13 11.18 -3.82
N PHE A 139 4.32 10.08 -3.20
CA PHE A 139 5.12 8.86 -3.45
C PHE A 139 4.27 7.77 -4.11
N SER A 140 4.95 6.73 -4.67
CA SER A 140 4.27 5.62 -5.35
C SER A 140 3.33 4.82 -4.43
N GLY A 141 2.03 4.85 -4.76
CA GLY A 141 1.02 4.10 -4.04
C GLY A 141 1.15 2.58 -4.19
N HIS A 142 1.52 2.10 -5.38
CA HIS A 142 1.75 0.67 -5.64
C HIS A 142 2.95 0.14 -4.88
N ALA A 143 4.09 0.87 -4.92
CA ALA A 143 5.29 0.49 -4.18
C ALA A 143 5.04 0.46 -2.66
N ALA A 144 4.34 1.46 -2.12
CA ALA A 144 3.99 1.52 -0.70
C ALA A 144 3.05 0.37 -0.29
N THR A 145 1.98 0.15 -1.05
CA THR A 145 0.95 -0.84 -0.71
C THR A 145 1.49 -2.27 -0.79
N THR A 146 2.25 -2.61 -1.84
CA THR A 146 2.84 -3.95 -2.00
C THR A 146 3.88 -4.25 -0.93
N MET A 147 4.77 -3.29 -0.64
CA MET A 147 5.77 -3.44 0.42
C MET A 147 5.12 -3.55 1.79
N PHE A 148 4.12 -2.73 2.09
CA PHE A 148 3.42 -2.76 3.36
C PHE A 148 2.67 -4.09 3.57
N ALA A 149 1.95 -4.58 2.56
CA ALA A 149 1.29 -5.88 2.62
C ALA A 149 2.29 -7.03 2.87
N ALA A 150 3.46 -6.98 2.20
CA ALA A 150 4.53 -7.96 2.41
C ALA A 150 5.07 -7.95 3.85
N LEU A 151 5.31 -6.75 4.41
CA LEU A 151 5.86 -6.59 5.75
C LEU A 151 4.92 -7.10 6.83
N LEU A 152 3.61 -7.02 6.64
CA LEU A 152 2.61 -7.50 7.59
C LEU A 152 2.54 -9.03 7.68
N ILE A 153 3.00 -9.77 6.67
CA ILE A 153 3.03 -11.24 6.72
C ILE A 153 4.08 -11.68 7.73
N VAL A 154 3.65 -12.34 8.81
CA VAL A 154 4.54 -12.75 9.90
C VAL A 154 5.43 -13.93 9.49
N HIS A 155 4.94 -14.86 8.65
CA HIS A 155 5.69 -16.04 8.23
C HIS A 155 6.93 -15.64 7.39
N PRO A 156 8.16 -15.99 7.80
CA PRO A 156 9.39 -15.41 7.25
C PRO A 156 9.58 -15.69 5.75
N THR A 157 9.28 -16.90 5.29
CA THR A 157 9.43 -17.27 3.87
C THR A 157 8.42 -16.52 3.00
N MET A 158 7.15 -16.44 3.43
CA MET A 158 6.10 -15.71 2.71
C MET A 158 6.40 -14.21 2.69
N ARG A 159 6.90 -13.64 3.80
CA ARG A 159 7.33 -12.25 3.86
C ARG A 159 8.44 -11.96 2.86
N LYS A 160 9.48 -12.81 2.81
CA LYS A 160 10.59 -12.67 1.85
C LYS A 160 10.08 -12.73 0.40
N ALA A 161 9.23 -13.70 0.08
CA ALA A 161 8.61 -13.80 -1.24
C ALA A 161 7.78 -12.54 -1.57
N GLY A 162 6.99 -12.03 -0.63
CA GLY A 162 6.24 -10.80 -0.80
C GLY A 162 7.11 -9.57 -1.04
N ILE A 163 8.23 -9.45 -0.31
CA ILE A 163 9.20 -8.36 -0.52
C ILE A 163 9.83 -8.47 -1.93
N MET A 164 10.17 -9.68 -2.39
CA MET A 164 10.67 -9.87 -3.77
C MET A 164 9.62 -9.43 -4.81
N VAL A 165 8.36 -9.76 -4.59
CA VAL A 165 7.25 -9.28 -5.45
C VAL A 165 7.16 -7.75 -5.43
N ALA A 166 7.30 -7.10 -4.27
CA ALA A 166 7.28 -5.65 -4.16
C ALA A 166 8.44 -4.98 -4.93
N PHE A 167 9.65 -5.57 -4.91
CA PHE A 167 10.78 -5.14 -5.74
C PHE A 167 10.50 -5.30 -7.23
N PHE A 168 9.91 -6.44 -7.61
CA PHE A 168 9.54 -6.71 -9.00
C PHE A 168 8.49 -5.71 -9.51
N VAL A 169 7.45 -5.44 -8.73
CA VAL A 169 6.43 -4.42 -9.05
C VAL A 169 7.09 -3.05 -9.23
N ALA A 170 7.99 -2.65 -8.33
CA ALA A 170 8.70 -1.39 -8.44
C ALA A 170 9.53 -1.29 -9.73
N PHE A 171 10.24 -2.37 -10.10
CA PHE A 171 10.97 -2.44 -11.37
C PHE A 171 10.04 -2.24 -12.59
N LEU A 172 8.89 -2.92 -12.62
CA LEU A 172 7.92 -2.78 -13.71
C LEU A 172 7.35 -1.36 -13.81
N ILE A 173 7.03 -0.74 -12.67
CA ILE A 173 6.52 0.64 -12.59
C ILE A 173 7.56 1.64 -13.12
N LEU A 174 8.83 1.48 -12.77
CA LEU A 174 9.92 2.30 -13.28
C LEU A 174 10.12 2.11 -14.77
N ASN A 175 10.10 0.87 -15.26
CA ASN A 175 10.27 0.56 -16.68
C ASN A 175 9.10 1.11 -17.51
N GLN A 176 7.87 1.04 -17.01
CA GLN A 176 6.68 1.64 -17.65
C GLN A 176 6.66 3.18 -17.52
N ARG A 177 7.63 3.77 -16.78
CA ARG A 177 7.78 5.22 -16.54
C ARG A 177 6.56 5.84 -15.85
N VAL A 178 5.87 5.07 -15.01
CA VAL A 178 4.71 5.56 -14.25
C VAL A 178 5.13 6.45 -13.08
N HIS A 179 6.28 6.14 -12.48
CA HIS A 179 6.85 6.85 -11.33
C HIS A 179 8.34 7.10 -11.51
N TYR A 180 8.85 8.09 -10.81
CA TYR A 180 10.29 8.29 -10.64
C TYR A 180 10.86 7.32 -9.60
N SER A 181 12.18 7.11 -9.62
CA SER A 181 12.86 6.26 -8.63
C SER A 181 12.69 6.80 -7.20
N ILE A 182 12.67 8.11 -7.03
CA ILE A 182 12.43 8.75 -5.73
C ILE A 182 11.02 8.46 -5.19
N ASP A 183 10.01 8.31 -6.06
CA ASP A 183 8.65 7.97 -5.65
C ASP A 183 8.58 6.55 -5.09
N ILE A 184 9.35 5.62 -5.67
CA ILE A 184 9.47 4.24 -5.19
C ILE A 184 10.12 4.21 -3.80
N LEU A 185 11.25 4.90 -3.66
CA LEU A 185 11.97 4.99 -2.38
C LEU A 185 11.09 5.63 -1.30
N GLY A 186 10.39 6.72 -1.63
CA GLY A 186 9.42 7.35 -0.74
C GLY A 186 8.29 6.41 -0.32
N GLY A 187 7.75 5.63 -1.27
CA GLY A 187 6.73 4.62 -1.01
C GLY A 187 7.21 3.51 -0.07
N TRP A 188 8.41 2.98 -0.27
CA TRP A 188 8.99 1.96 0.62
C TRP A 188 9.32 2.50 2.01
N LEU A 189 9.87 3.71 2.08
CA LEU A 189 10.11 4.37 3.37
C LEU A 189 8.79 4.53 4.14
N MET A 190 7.75 5.00 3.46
CA MET A 190 6.42 5.16 4.08
C MET A 190 5.82 3.84 4.52
N ALA A 191 5.96 2.77 3.72
CA ALA A 191 5.53 1.43 4.09
C ALA A 191 6.24 0.92 5.35
N PHE A 192 7.56 1.16 5.45
CA PHE A 192 8.36 0.78 6.60
C PHE A 192 7.96 1.58 7.86
N ILE A 193 7.83 2.90 7.75
CA ILE A 193 7.37 3.76 8.86
C ILE A 193 6.00 3.28 9.35
N CYS A 194 5.08 3.06 8.42
CA CYS A 194 3.74 2.60 8.74
C CYS A 194 3.75 1.23 9.41
N TYR A 195 4.57 0.30 8.92
CA TYR A 195 4.76 -1.00 9.55
C TYR A 195 5.22 -0.85 11.00
N GLN A 196 6.22 -0.01 11.27
CA GLN A 196 6.69 0.24 12.63
C GLN A 196 5.58 0.83 13.51
N VAL A 197 4.85 1.83 13.00
CA VAL A 197 3.74 2.45 13.76
C VAL A 197 2.69 1.43 14.15
N VAL A 198 2.25 0.56 13.23
CA VAL A 198 1.23 -0.43 13.56
C VAL A 198 1.73 -1.57 14.46
N GLN A 199 3.04 -1.80 14.50
CA GLN A 199 3.65 -2.77 15.45
C GLN A 199 3.77 -2.20 16.86
N TYR A 200 4.01 -0.88 17.01
CA TYR A 200 4.09 -0.19 18.30
C TYR A 200 2.74 0.36 18.78
N ALA A 201 1.69 0.24 17.97
CA ALA A 201 0.34 0.63 18.37
C ALA A 201 -0.14 -0.20 19.58
N PRO A 202 -1.11 0.32 20.39
CA PRO A 202 -1.52 -0.31 21.65
C PRO A 202 -1.83 -1.81 21.51
N PRO A 203 -1.80 -2.61 22.60
CA PRO A 203 -2.00 -4.06 22.61
C PRO A 203 -3.20 -4.58 21.82
N ILE A 204 -4.22 -3.72 21.66
CA ILE A 204 -5.41 -3.95 20.82
C ILE A 204 -5.05 -4.18 19.33
N LEU A 205 -4.00 -3.54 18.83
CA LEU A 205 -3.52 -3.67 17.45
C LEU A 205 -2.31 -4.59 17.32
N ASN A 206 -1.69 -4.97 18.44
CA ASN A 206 -0.55 -5.89 18.46
C ASN A 206 -0.69 -6.96 19.56
N PRO A 207 -1.29 -8.12 19.24
CA PRO A 207 -1.50 -9.19 20.23
C PRO A 207 -0.21 -9.82 20.75
N GLN A 208 0.92 -9.64 20.11
CA GLN A 208 2.21 -10.11 20.62
C GLN A 208 2.68 -9.27 21.82
N MET A 209 2.48 -7.94 21.76
CA MET A 209 2.75 -7.07 22.90
C MET A 209 1.79 -7.35 24.07
N ALA A 210 0.51 -7.59 23.79
CA ALA A 210 -0.46 -7.97 24.81
C ALA A 210 -0.06 -9.27 25.55
N LYS A 211 0.47 -10.26 24.84
CA LYS A 211 0.98 -11.50 25.47
C LYS A 211 2.22 -11.25 26.32
N LEU A 212 3.13 -10.39 25.89
CA LEU A 212 4.33 -10.04 26.65
C LEU A 212 3.98 -9.27 27.93
N GLU A 213 3.04 -8.33 27.86
CA GLU A 213 2.55 -7.60 29.03
C GLU A 213 1.86 -8.53 30.04
N THR A 214 1.05 -9.48 29.56
CA THR A 214 0.42 -10.48 30.43
C THR A 214 1.46 -11.40 31.10
N GLN A 215 2.48 -11.85 30.36
CA GLN A 215 3.55 -12.67 30.90
C GLN A 215 4.43 -11.92 31.92
N GLN A 216 4.64 -10.62 31.72
CA GLN A 216 5.36 -9.78 32.68
C GLN A 216 4.54 -9.54 33.96
N GLN A 217 3.21 -9.47 33.86
CA GLN A 217 2.32 -9.33 35.02
C GLN A 217 2.16 -10.63 35.82
N GLU A 218 2.22 -11.79 35.13
CA GLU A 218 2.13 -13.12 35.78
C GLU A 218 3.50 -13.59 36.34
N GLY A 219 4.60 -12.96 35.96
CA GLY A 219 5.96 -13.30 36.41
C GLY A 219 6.46 -12.46 37.61
N ILE A 220 5.58 -11.65 38.21
CA ILE A 220 5.78 -10.95 39.49
C ILE A 220 4.95 -11.64 40.58
#